data_fb6b84af4b4222576af7a36c8f7e5c29
#
_entry.id   fb6b84af4b4222576af7a36c8f7e5c29
#
_cell.length_a   1.000
_cell.length_b   1.000
_cell.length_c   1.000
_cell.angle_alpha   90.00
_cell.angle_beta   90.00
_cell.angle_gamma   90.00
#
_symmetry.space_group_name_H-M   'P 1'
#
loop_
_entity.id
_entity.type
_entity.pdbx_description
1 polymer ?
#
loop_
_entity_poly.entity_id
_entity_poly.type
_entity_poly.pdbx_seq_one_letter_code
_entity_poly.pdbx_strand_id
1 'polypeptide(L)'
;MTVGKDVSTLFTDVINCIQTDNLELKKLVYLYLINYAKTQPDLALLAVNTFVKDANDPNPLIRALAIRTMGCIRVEKITEYLCEPLSRCLKDEDPYVRKTAAVCVAKLYDISPELVEDRGFIDTLRDLISDSNPTVVANAVSALSEIAENSGKDVMMVTTNVLQKLLAALNECTEWGQVFILDSLSQYSPSDAREAEGIIERVSPRLQHANSAVVMSAVKVILRYLDDVGNQEVVRSITKKLSPPLVTLLNSEPEIQYVALRNINLIVLKRPRILEHEIKVFFCKYNDPIYVKMEKLEIIIRLASERNVDQVQTCYSFFIGSFMQCLSS
;
A
#
# COMPACT_ATOMS: atom_id res chain seq x y z
N MET A 1 0.50 28.45 -6.22
CA MET A 1 0.87 27.15 -5.68
C MET A 1 0.23 26.01 -6.47
N THR A 2 -1.05 25.75 -6.35
CA THR A 2 -1.74 24.64 -7.07
C THR A 2 -1.76 24.78 -8.60
N VAL A 3 -1.57 25.96 -9.14
CA VAL A 3 -1.54 26.30 -10.58
C VAL A 3 -0.10 26.43 -11.10
N GLY A 4 0.89 25.97 -10.32
CA GLY A 4 2.31 26.02 -10.72
C GLY A 4 2.98 27.39 -10.60
N LYS A 5 2.31 28.41 -10.07
CA LYS A 5 2.94 29.72 -9.82
C LYS A 5 3.78 29.67 -8.53
N ASP A 6 5.00 30.18 -8.61
CA ASP A 6 5.82 30.40 -7.41
C ASP A 6 5.27 31.57 -6.59
N VAL A 7 5.01 31.32 -5.31
CA VAL A 7 4.53 32.29 -4.33
C VAL A 7 5.38 32.30 -3.07
N SER A 8 6.65 31.89 -3.18
CA SER A 8 7.61 31.83 -2.07
C SER A 8 7.82 33.19 -1.40
N THR A 9 7.65 34.29 -2.13
CA THR A 9 7.78 35.67 -1.61
C THR A 9 6.73 36.01 -0.55
N LEU A 10 5.58 35.32 -0.51
CA LEU A 10 4.51 35.55 0.46
C LEU A 10 4.71 34.80 1.79
N PHE A 11 5.86 34.19 2.01
CA PHE A 11 6.10 33.29 3.13
C PHE A 11 5.83 33.97 4.49
N THR A 12 6.32 35.19 4.70
CA THR A 12 6.11 35.96 5.93
C THR A 12 4.65 36.30 6.17
N ASP A 13 3.92 36.69 5.10
CA ASP A 13 2.51 37.05 5.21
C ASP A 13 1.66 35.84 5.54
N VAL A 14 1.99 34.67 4.95
CA VAL A 14 1.30 33.41 5.23
C VAL A 14 1.57 32.92 6.66
N ILE A 15 2.80 33.06 7.17
CA ILE A 15 3.10 32.72 8.57
C ILE A 15 2.27 33.60 9.53
N ASN A 16 2.08 34.86 9.25
CA ASN A 16 1.27 35.74 10.09
C ASN A 16 -0.20 35.29 10.17
N CYS A 17 -0.68 34.54 9.16
CA CYS A 17 -2.03 33.98 9.13
C CYS A 17 -2.15 32.60 9.85
N ILE A 18 -1.08 32.04 10.40
CA ILE A 18 -1.09 30.67 10.96
C ILE A 18 -1.96 30.54 12.23
N GLN A 19 -2.17 31.62 12.96
CA GLN A 19 -2.94 31.64 14.21
C GLN A 19 -4.47 31.78 14.00
N THR A 20 -4.95 31.53 12.79
CA THR A 20 -6.38 31.59 12.49
C THR A 20 -7.16 30.45 13.17
N ASP A 21 -8.37 30.77 13.63
CA ASP A 21 -9.33 29.76 14.16
C ASP A 21 -10.12 29.07 13.04
N ASN A 22 -10.08 29.60 11.82
CA ASN A 22 -10.74 28.99 10.68
C ASN A 22 -9.97 27.78 10.18
N LEU A 23 -10.58 26.59 10.32
CA LEU A 23 -9.95 25.32 9.95
C LEU A 23 -9.56 25.23 8.47
N GLU A 24 -10.39 25.75 7.57
CA GLU A 24 -10.10 25.71 6.12
C GLU A 24 -8.91 26.60 5.77
N LEU A 25 -8.86 27.79 6.35
CA LEU A 25 -7.73 28.69 6.17
C LEU A 25 -6.46 28.08 6.77
N LYS A 26 -6.54 27.46 7.96
CA LYS A 26 -5.43 26.78 8.61
C LYS A 26 -4.87 25.65 7.75
N LYS A 27 -5.72 24.84 7.11
CA LYS A 27 -5.31 23.80 6.16
C LYS A 27 -4.50 24.39 4.98
N LEU A 28 -4.93 25.51 4.44
CA LEU A 28 -4.24 26.16 3.31
C LEU A 28 -2.90 26.73 3.72
N VAL A 29 -2.81 27.37 4.90
CA VAL A 29 -1.55 27.87 5.46
C VAL A 29 -0.56 26.71 5.70
N TYR A 30 -1.02 25.61 6.29
CA TYR A 30 -0.20 24.43 6.55
C TYR A 30 0.26 23.75 5.26
N LEU A 31 -0.59 23.66 4.26
CA LEU A 31 -0.23 23.16 2.93
C LEU A 31 0.85 24.04 2.27
N TYR A 32 0.74 25.35 2.43
CA TYR A 32 1.75 26.28 1.95
C TYR A 32 3.11 26.03 2.64
N LEU A 33 3.11 25.88 3.96
CA LEU A 33 4.34 25.63 4.74
C LEU A 33 5.01 24.32 4.33
N ILE A 34 4.25 23.23 4.11
CA ILE A 34 4.79 21.96 3.63
C ILE A 34 5.56 22.16 2.32
N ASN A 35 5.03 22.98 1.40
CA ASN A 35 5.65 23.17 0.08
C ASN A 35 6.89 24.09 0.10
N TYR A 36 6.90 25.11 0.97
CA TYR A 36 7.92 26.15 0.93
C TYR A 36 8.88 26.17 2.11
N ALA A 37 8.66 25.40 3.19
CA ALA A 37 9.51 25.39 4.38
C ALA A 37 10.98 25.03 4.07
N LYS A 38 11.22 24.16 3.09
CA LYS A 38 12.59 23.80 2.67
C LYS A 38 13.39 24.96 2.10
N THR A 39 12.72 25.90 1.43
CA THR A 39 13.37 27.06 0.81
C THR A 39 13.70 28.16 1.84
N GLN A 40 12.99 28.18 2.97
CA GLN A 40 13.13 29.18 4.04
C GLN A 40 13.08 28.54 5.43
N PRO A 41 14.07 27.70 5.80
CA PRO A 41 14.05 26.90 7.02
C PRO A 41 14.04 27.73 8.29
N ASP A 42 14.71 28.87 8.32
CA ASP A 42 14.77 29.74 9.50
C ASP A 42 13.42 30.44 9.77
N LEU A 43 12.68 30.81 8.72
CA LEU A 43 11.32 31.34 8.88
C LEU A 43 10.32 30.24 9.25
N ALA A 44 10.53 29.02 8.77
CA ALA A 44 9.67 27.88 9.13
C ALA A 44 9.74 27.55 10.63
N LEU A 45 10.87 27.84 11.31
CA LEU A 45 10.99 27.72 12.76
C LEU A 45 10.00 28.60 13.54
N LEU A 46 9.60 29.75 13.00
CA LEU A 46 8.60 30.62 13.64
C LEU A 46 7.23 29.94 13.76
N ALA A 47 6.92 28.99 12.88
CA ALA A 47 5.68 28.21 12.92
C ALA A 47 5.65 27.11 14.00
N VAL A 48 6.80 26.70 14.53
CA VAL A 48 6.92 25.55 15.45
C VAL A 48 6.09 25.72 16.71
N ASN A 49 6.13 26.88 17.33
CA ASN A 49 5.35 27.14 18.55
C ASN A 49 3.84 26.99 18.30
N THR A 50 3.37 27.42 17.13
CA THR A 50 1.96 27.27 16.76
C THR A 50 1.62 25.80 16.49
N PHE A 51 2.49 25.05 15.83
CA PHE A 51 2.28 23.61 15.63
C PHE A 51 2.22 22.86 16.96
N VAL A 52 3.11 23.15 17.91
CA VAL A 52 3.10 22.53 19.24
C VAL A 52 1.82 22.89 20.01
N LYS A 53 1.36 24.13 19.91
CA LYS A 53 0.08 24.58 20.49
C LYS A 53 -1.09 23.83 19.85
N ASP A 54 -1.15 23.77 18.52
CA ASP A 54 -2.23 23.12 17.77
C ASP A 54 -2.23 21.59 17.95
N ALA A 55 -1.10 20.98 18.25
CA ALA A 55 -1.02 19.56 18.63
C ALA A 55 -1.68 19.25 19.99
N ASN A 56 -2.05 20.29 20.75
CA ASN A 56 -2.81 20.19 22.01
C ASN A 56 -4.20 20.81 21.92
N ASP A 57 -4.67 21.15 20.72
CA ASP A 57 -5.99 21.75 20.50
C ASP A 57 -7.12 20.80 20.93
N PRO A 58 -8.23 21.29 21.50
CA PRO A 58 -9.39 20.47 21.81
C PRO A 58 -9.96 19.72 20.59
N ASN A 59 -9.82 20.28 19.39
CA ASN A 59 -10.31 19.68 18.16
C ASN A 59 -9.30 18.65 17.61
N PRO A 60 -9.67 17.35 17.51
CA PRO A 60 -8.78 16.32 17.01
C PRO A 60 -8.34 16.53 15.56
N LEU A 61 -9.15 17.23 14.75
CA LEU A 61 -8.77 17.55 13.37
C LEU A 61 -7.60 18.53 13.31
N ILE A 62 -7.54 19.48 14.26
CA ILE A 62 -6.42 20.43 14.36
C ILE A 62 -5.18 19.71 14.89
N ARG A 63 -5.32 18.85 15.93
CA ARG A 63 -4.19 18.05 16.43
C ARG A 63 -3.57 17.19 15.33
N ALA A 64 -4.39 16.46 14.60
CA ALA A 64 -3.94 15.62 13.49
C ALA A 64 -3.30 16.42 12.36
N LEU A 65 -3.87 17.59 12.03
CA LEU A 65 -3.34 18.47 11.00
C LEU A 65 -1.95 19.00 11.38
N ALA A 66 -1.75 19.42 12.63
CA ALA A 66 -0.48 19.90 13.14
C ALA A 66 0.60 18.82 13.03
N ILE A 67 0.34 17.62 13.56
CA ILE A 67 1.28 16.48 13.51
C ILE A 67 1.63 16.10 12.09
N ARG A 68 0.63 15.98 11.20
CA ARG A 68 0.84 15.69 9.78
C ARG A 68 1.75 16.72 9.13
N THR A 69 1.53 18.00 9.42
CA THR A 69 2.29 19.09 8.81
C THR A 69 3.74 19.07 9.28
N MET A 70 3.98 18.94 10.58
CA MET A 70 5.34 18.84 11.14
C MET A 70 6.10 17.66 10.54
N GLY A 71 5.47 16.47 10.43
CA GLY A 71 6.09 15.29 9.82
C GLY A 71 6.33 15.40 8.31
N CYS A 72 5.64 16.30 7.61
CA CYS A 72 5.90 16.56 6.18
C CYS A 72 6.97 17.63 5.93
N ILE A 73 7.26 18.48 6.92
CA ILE A 73 8.30 19.50 6.82
C ILE A 73 9.65 18.83 7.05
N ARG A 74 10.42 18.64 5.96
CA ARG A 74 11.74 18.00 6.00
C ARG A 74 12.82 19.03 6.33
N VAL A 75 12.79 19.57 7.55
CA VAL A 75 13.78 20.52 8.12
C VAL A 75 14.26 19.93 9.43
N GLU A 76 15.53 19.53 9.50
CA GLU A 76 16.12 18.86 10.67
C GLU A 76 15.91 19.62 11.98
N LYS A 77 16.07 20.94 11.96
CA LYS A 77 15.85 21.80 13.15
C LYS A 77 14.42 21.71 13.72
N ILE A 78 13.43 21.25 12.93
CA ILE A 78 12.03 21.11 13.36
C ILE A 78 11.77 19.72 13.93
N THR A 79 12.52 18.71 13.51
CA THR A 79 12.27 17.30 13.90
C THR A 79 12.38 17.07 15.40
N GLU A 80 13.30 17.74 16.08
CA GLU A 80 13.44 17.64 17.53
C GLU A 80 12.18 18.12 18.27
N TYR A 81 11.56 19.21 17.79
CA TYR A 81 10.32 19.75 18.37
C TYR A 81 9.10 18.88 18.09
N LEU A 82 9.16 18.00 17.08
CA LEU A 82 8.08 17.09 16.74
C LEU A 82 7.95 15.93 17.74
N CYS A 83 9.04 15.48 18.35
CA CYS A 83 9.06 14.23 19.13
C CYS A 83 8.08 14.22 20.29
N GLU A 84 8.01 15.29 21.07
CA GLU A 84 7.10 15.36 22.23
C GLU A 84 5.62 15.41 21.81
N PRO A 85 5.19 16.28 20.88
CA PRO A 85 3.83 16.24 20.33
C PRO A 85 3.47 14.89 19.72
N LEU A 86 4.39 14.27 18.96
CA LEU A 86 4.19 12.99 18.31
C LEU A 86 3.96 11.86 19.32
N SER A 87 4.76 11.81 20.39
CA SER A 87 4.61 10.82 21.47
C SER A 87 3.24 10.89 22.13
N ARG A 88 2.69 12.10 22.33
CA ARG A 88 1.36 12.30 22.87
C ARG A 88 0.26 11.90 21.88
N CYS A 89 0.40 12.30 20.62
CA CYS A 89 -0.58 12.00 19.59
C CYS A 89 -0.66 10.50 19.25
N LEU A 90 0.40 9.73 19.45
CA LEU A 90 0.37 8.26 19.33
C LEU A 90 -0.51 7.60 20.40
N LYS A 91 -0.75 8.28 21.52
CA LYS A 91 -1.57 7.83 22.64
C LYS A 91 -2.87 8.64 22.79
N ASP A 92 -3.23 9.42 21.78
CA ASP A 92 -4.42 10.29 21.78
C ASP A 92 -5.72 9.48 21.95
N GLU A 93 -6.73 10.05 22.54
CA GLU A 93 -8.05 9.44 22.69
C GLU A 93 -8.73 9.21 21.34
N ASP A 94 -8.51 10.13 20.38
CA ASP A 94 -9.13 10.08 19.07
C ASP A 94 -8.32 9.19 18.09
N PRO A 95 -8.92 8.17 17.47
CA PRO A 95 -8.24 7.28 16.54
C PRO A 95 -7.76 7.97 15.28
N TYR A 96 -8.37 9.08 14.87
CA TYR A 96 -7.90 9.86 13.71
C TYR A 96 -6.55 10.51 13.98
N VAL A 97 -6.31 10.96 15.22
CA VAL A 97 -5.02 11.51 15.65
C VAL A 97 -3.98 10.39 15.72
N ARG A 98 -4.31 9.25 16.38
CA ARG A 98 -3.38 8.11 16.50
C ARG A 98 -2.93 7.58 15.15
N LYS A 99 -3.86 7.36 14.20
CA LYS A 99 -3.48 6.89 12.86
C LYS A 99 -2.58 7.87 12.10
N THR A 100 -2.84 9.18 12.27
CA THR A 100 -2.04 10.21 11.61
C THR A 100 -0.64 10.29 12.23
N ALA A 101 -0.54 10.14 13.54
CA ALA A 101 0.72 10.08 14.25
C ALA A 101 1.54 8.83 13.86
N ALA A 102 0.90 7.67 13.67
CA ALA A 102 1.58 6.46 13.22
C ALA A 102 2.28 6.66 11.86
N VAL A 103 1.58 7.23 10.88
CA VAL A 103 2.19 7.57 9.57
C VAL A 103 3.29 8.62 9.71
N CYS A 104 3.16 9.54 10.67
CA CYS A 104 4.18 10.56 10.90
C CYS A 104 5.49 9.96 11.42
N VAL A 105 5.45 8.87 12.19
CA VAL A 105 6.67 8.17 12.64
C VAL A 105 7.48 7.65 11.47
N ALA A 106 6.86 7.03 10.46
CA ALA A 106 7.56 6.55 9.27
C ALA A 106 8.25 7.71 8.52
N LYS A 107 7.55 8.85 8.37
CA LYS A 107 8.15 10.05 7.76
C LYS A 107 9.29 10.65 8.58
N LEU A 108 9.20 10.59 9.90
CA LEU A 108 10.27 11.01 10.79
C LEU A 108 11.48 10.08 10.65
N TYR A 109 11.24 8.78 10.47
CA TYR A 109 12.30 7.80 10.24
C TYR A 109 13.10 8.09 8.95
N ASP A 110 12.43 8.53 7.88
CA ASP A 110 13.10 8.95 6.64
C ASP A 110 14.05 10.15 6.82
N ILE A 111 13.80 10.98 7.85
CA ILE A 111 14.59 12.20 8.10
C ILE A 111 15.70 11.89 9.12
N SER A 112 15.37 11.20 10.19
CA SER A 112 16.27 10.92 11.33
C SER A 112 15.93 9.57 11.96
N PRO A 113 16.50 8.45 11.44
CA PRO A 113 16.28 7.11 11.98
C PRO A 113 16.69 6.99 13.45
N GLU A 114 17.84 7.57 13.81
CA GLU A 114 18.38 7.55 15.18
C GLU A 114 17.39 8.12 16.20
N LEU A 115 16.76 9.23 15.85
CA LEU A 115 15.79 9.90 16.73
C LEU A 115 14.55 9.02 16.98
N VAL A 116 14.09 8.26 15.97
CA VAL A 116 12.94 7.35 16.10
C VAL A 116 13.30 6.13 16.96
N GLU A 117 14.51 5.59 16.80
CA GLU A 117 15.00 4.45 17.59
C GLU A 117 15.21 4.87 19.06
N ASP A 118 15.89 5.98 19.31
CA ASP A 118 16.20 6.49 20.67
C ASP A 118 14.93 6.85 21.48
N ARG A 119 13.90 7.34 20.80
CA ARG A 119 12.62 7.69 21.45
C ARG A 119 11.66 6.52 21.61
N GLY A 120 11.99 5.33 21.14
CA GLY A 120 11.17 4.13 21.25
C GLY A 120 9.85 4.19 20.46
N PHE A 121 9.80 4.97 19.38
CA PHE A 121 8.59 5.09 18.56
C PHE A 121 8.24 3.79 17.83
N ILE A 122 9.23 2.96 17.51
CA ILE A 122 9.01 1.65 16.89
C ILE A 122 8.20 0.74 17.82
N ASP A 123 8.54 0.69 19.10
CA ASP A 123 7.80 -0.11 20.08
C ASP A 123 6.39 0.42 20.27
N THR A 124 6.21 1.75 20.28
CA THR A 124 4.89 2.37 20.33
C THR A 124 4.04 2.01 19.10
N LEU A 125 4.64 1.94 17.89
CA LEU A 125 3.93 1.46 16.68
C LEU A 125 3.53 0.00 16.80
N ARG A 126 4.37 -0.86 17.39
CA ARG A 126 4.02 -2.27 17.66
C ARG A 126 2.83 -2.39 18.62
N ASP A 127 2.78 -1.55 19.64
CA ASP A 127 1.63 -1.50 20.57
C ASP A 127 0.34 -1.10 19.84
N LEU A 128 0.42 -0.17 18.87
CA LEU A 128 -0.73 0.26 18.05
C LEU A 128 -1.30 -0.83 17.13
N ILE A 129 -0.58 -1.93 16.86
CA ILE A 129 -1.15 -3.11 16.18
C ILE A 129 -2.28 -3.73 17.04
N SER A 130 -2.30 -3.44 18.32
CA SER A 130 -3.32 -3.90 19.26
C SER A 130 -4.42 -2.89 19.53
N ASP A 131 -4.47 -1.80 18.76
CA ASP A 131 -5.50 -0.77 18.91
C ASP A 131 -6.90 -1.33 18.62
N SER A 132 -7.89 -0.78 19.29
CA SER A 132 -9.31 -1.15 19.09
C SER A 132 -9.84 -0.68 17.72
N ASN A 133 -9.22 0.33 17.11
CA ASN A 133 -9.65 0.87 15.83
C ASN A 133 -8.85 0.24 14.67
N PRO A 134 -9.50 -0.48 13.74
CA PRO A 134 -8.82 -1.17 12.65
C PRO A 134 -8.05 -0.23 11.72
N THR A 135 -8.47 1.03 11.58
CA THR A 135 -7.74 2.02 10.76
C THR A 135 -6.41 2.41 11.41
N VAL A 136 -6.35 2.48 12.74
CA VAL A 136 -5.08 2.73 13.46
C VAL A 136 -4.15 1.54 13.27
N VAL A 137 -4.65 0.31 13.44
CA VAL A 137 -3.88 -0.93 13.19
C VAL A 137 -3.28 -0.93 11.79
N ALA A 138 -4.08 -0.68 10.76
CA ALA A 138 -3.61 -0.67 9.37
C ALA A 138 -2.51 0.38 9.11
N ASN A 139 -2.64 1.59 9.69
CA ASN A 139 -1.64 2.63 9.51
C ASN A 139 -0.35 2.35 10.33
N ALA A 140 -0.46 1.72 11.50
CA ALA A 140 0.71 1.25 12.26
C ALA A 140 1.48 0.17 11.48
N VAL A 141 0.76 -0.79 10.88
CA VAL A 141 1.35 -1.83 10.00
C VAL A 141 2.04 -1.19 8.81
N SER A 142 1.39 -0.24 8.12
CA SER A 142 1.98 0.48 6.98
C SER A 142 3.25 1.21 7.39
N ALA A 143 3.24 1.91 8.53
CA ALA A 143 4.41 2.63 9.04
C ALA A 143 5.58 1.68 9.38
N LEU A 144 5.29 0.56 10.03
CA LEU A 144 6.31 -0.45 10.36
C LEU A 144 6.89 -1.10 9.10
N SER A 145 6.04 -1.39 8.08
CA SER A 145 6.51 -1.95 6.80
C SER A 145 7.43 -0.97 6.06
N GLU A 146 7.08 0.32 6.01
CA GLU A 146 7.90 1.38 5.39
C GLU A 146 9.25 1.53 6.12
N ILE A 147 9.25 1.50 7.46
CA ILE A 147 10.48 1.52 8.27
C ILE A 147 11.32 0.25 8.03
N ALA A 148 10.71 -0.92 7.92
CA ALA A 148 11.40 -2.18 7.65
C ALA A 148 12.07 -2.17 6.27
N GLU A 149 11.39 -1.67 5.24
CA GLU A 149 11.95 -1.52 3.88
C GLU A 149 13.16 -0.58 3.87
N ASN A 150 13.06 0.56 4.57
CA ASN A 150 14.14 1.56 4.63
C ASN A 150 15.33 1.11 5.48
N SER A 151 15.10 0.36 6.57
CA SER A 151 16.14 -0.11 7.47
C SER A 151 16.78 -1.43 7.05
N GLY A 152 16.08 -2.24 6.24
CA GLY A 152 16.45 -3.63 5.94
C GLY A 152 16.34 -4.58 7.15
N LYS A 153 15.75 -4.14 8.26
CA LYS A 153 15.55 -4.92 9.49
C LYS A 153 14.11 -5.41 9.58
N ASP A 154 13.89 -6.59 10.16
CA ASP A 154 12.53 -7.02 10.53
C ASP A 154 12.07 -6.25 11.77
N VAL A 155 11.36 -5.16 11.53
CA VAL A 155 10.86 -4.27 12.58
C VAL A 155 9.50 -4.72 13.11
N MET A 156 8.74 -5.47 12.30
CA MET A 156 7.34 -5.77 12.62
C MET A 156 7.17 -6.89 13.64
N MET A 157 8.04 -7.92 13.62
CA MET A 157 8.03 -9.07 14.52
C MET A 157 6.62 -9.68 14.66
N VAL A 158 6.08 -10.22 13.57
CA VAL A 158 4.73 -10.82 13.57
C VAL A 158 4.73 -12.08 14.42
N THR A 159 4.07 -12.04 15.56
CA THR A 159 3.80 -13.21 16.42
C THR A 159 2.40 -13.76 16.13
N THR A 160 2.10 -14.99 16.58
CA THR A 160 0.77 -15.58 16.41
C THR A 160 -0.35 -14.69 16.97
N ASN A 161 -0.11 -13.97 18.08
CA ASN A 161 -1.08 -13.02 18.62
C ASN A 161 -1.29 -11.81 17.69
N VAL A 162 -0.20 -11.23 17.16
CA VAL A 162 -0.25 -10.15 16.16
C VAL A 162 -0.99 -10.63 14.92
N LEU A 163 -0.69 -11.83 14.42
CA LEU A 163 -1.38 -12.44 13.28
C LEU A 163 -2.90 -12.47 13.48
N GLN A 164 -3.40 -12.92 14.63
CA GLN A 164 -4.84 -12.97 14.90
C GLN A 164 -5.49 -11.59 14.89
N LYS A 165 -4.79 -10.58 15.41
CA LYS A 165 -5.26 -9.18 15.37
C LYS A 165 -5.30 -8.62 13.96
N LEU A 166 -4.27 -8.88 13.14
CA LEU A 166 -4.24 -8.47 11.74
C LEU A 166 -5.39 -9.11 10.94
N LEU A 167 -5.63 -10.40 11.14
CA LEU A 167 -6.72 -11.11 10.48
C LEU A 167 -8.10 -10.65 10.95
N ALA A 168 -8.25 -10.19 12.19
CA ALA A 168 -9.48 -9.56 12.68
C ALA A 168 -9.67 -8.18 12.03
N ALA A 169 -8.65 -7.32 12.08
CA ALA A 169 -8.67 -5.98 11.50
C ALA A 169 -8.92 -6.01 9.98
N LEU A 170 -8.46 -7.03 9.28
CA LEU A 170 -8.65 -7.21 7.83
C LEU A 170 -10.13 -7.14 7.42
N ASN A 171 -11.06 -7.59 8.27
CA ASN A 171 -12.49 -7.59 7.96
C ASN A 171 -13.15 -6.20 8.10
N GLU A 172 -12.55 -5.32 8.88
CA GLU A 172 -13.15 -4.03 9.27
C GLU A 172 -12.42 -2.84 8.63
N CYS A 173 -11.24 -3.08 8.04
CA CYS A 173 -10.43 -2.05 7.40
C CYS A 173 -11.02 -1.56 6.08
N THR A 174 -10.69 -0.31 5.73
CA THR A 174 -10.84 0.21 4.37
C THR A 174 -9.97 -0.58 3.39
N GLU A 175 -10.23 -0.44 2.09
CA GLU A 175 -9.46 -1.09 1.02
C GLU A 175 -7.94 -0.88 1.15
N TRP A 176 -7.51 0.34 1.45
CA TRP A 176 -6.10 0.67 1.68
C TRP A 176 -5.51 -0.09 2.87
N GLY A 177 -6.27 -0.14 3.98
CA GLY A 177 -5.85 -0.90 5.16
C GLY A 177 -5.75 -2.39 4.87
N GLN A 178 -6.68 -2.95 4.08
CA GLN A 178 -6.63 -4.35 3.67
C GLN A 178 -5.37 -4.66 2.87
N VAL A 179 -4.97 -3.79 1.93
CA VAL A 179 -3.74 -3.98 1.14
C VAL A 179 -2.51 -4.01 2.05
N PHE A 180 -2.37 -3.06 2.99
CA PHE A 180 -1.25 -3.03 3.92
C PHE A 180 -1.17 -4.28 4.80
N ILE A 181 -2.31 -4.71 5.35
CA ILE A 181 -2.37 -5.92 6.18
C ILE A 181 -2.02 -7.16 5.35
N LEU A 182 -2.57 -7.31 4.14
CA LEU A 182 -2.29 -8.43 3.26
C LEU A 182 -0.82 -8.47 2.84
N ASP A 183 -0.23 -7.32 2.54
CA ASP A 183 1.19 -7.26 2.17
C ASP A 183 2.09 -7.69 3.33
N SER A 184 1.80 -7.22 4.53
CA SER A 184 2.47 -7.66 5.76
C SER A 184 2.30 -9.17 5.99
N LEU A 185 1.08 -9.71 5.84
CA LEU A 185 0.84 -11.14 5.94
C LEU A 185 1.67 -11.94 4.92
N SER A 186 1.92 -11.41 3.73
CA SER A 186 2.72 -12.08 2.72
C SER A 186 4.19 -12.31 3.13
N GLN A 187 4.68 -11.58 4.13
CA GLN A 187 6.05 -11.68 4.65
C GLN A 187 6.14 -12.63 5.86
N TYR A 188 5.02 -12.91 6.52
CA TYR A 188 4.97 -13.82 7.67
C TYR A 188 5.20 -15.29 7.24
N SER A 189 5.90 -16.05 8.06
CA SER A 189 6.09 -17.50 7.87
C SER A 189 5.25 -18.26 8.89
N PRO A 190 4.26 -19.06 8.46
CA PRO A 190 3.39 -19.80 9.36
C PRO A 190 4.18 -20.85 10.14
N SER A 191 3.73 -21.13 11.37
CA SER A 191 4.37 -22.12 12.24
C SER A 191 4.09 -23.56 11.82
N ASP A 192 2.91 -23.80 11.25
CA ASP A 192 2.48 -25.11 10.76
C ASP A 192 1.50 -25.02 9.58
N ALA A 193 1.19 -26.17 8.97
CA ALA A 193 0.27 -26.26 7.84
C ALA A 193 -1.16 -25.83 8.19
N ARG A 194 -1.61 -26.00 9.44
CA ARG A 194 -2.95 -25.62 9.88
C ARG A 194 -3.09 -24.10 9.99
N GLU A 195 -2.04 -23.44 10.46
CA GLU A 195 -2.00 -21.97 10.50
C GLU A 195 -2.04 -21.40 9.09
N ALA A 196 -1.26 -21.97 8.16
CA ALA A 196 -1.28 -21.60 6.73
C ALA A 196 -2.68 -21.76 6.12
N GLU A 197 -3.35 -22.89 6.32
CA GLU A 197 -4.72 -23.14 5.87
C GLU A 197 -5.71 -22.13 6.47
N GLY A 198 -5.60 -21.85 7.77
CA GLY A 198 -6.45 -20.86 8.46
C GLY A 198 -6.27 -19.44 7.94
N ILE A 199 -5.03 -19.02 7.59
CA ILE A 199 -4.79 -17.73 6.95
C ILE A 199 -5.43 -17.69 5.56
N ILE A 200 -5.22 -18.72 4.74
CA ILE A 200 -5.78 -18.80 3.39
C ILE A 200 -7.31 -18.73 3.43
N GLU A 201 -7.96 -19.43 4.37
CA GLU A 201 -9.41 -19.42 4.51
C GLU A 201 -9.93 -18.00 4.82
N ARG A 202 -9.28 -17.28 5.73
CA ARG A 202 -9.67 -15.91 6.11
C ARG A 202 -9.37 -14.87 5.03
N VAL A 203 -8.35 -15.08 4.20
CA VAL A 203 -7.98 -14.19 3.09
C VAL A 203 -8.83 -14.47 1.84
N SER A 204 -9.26 -15.71 1.61
CA SER A 204 -10.00 -16.13 0.40
C SER A 204 -11.20 -15.24 0.02
N PRO A 205 -12.03 -14.71 0.94
CA PRO A 205 -13.11 -13.80 0.59
C PRO A 205 -12.66 -12.53 -0.17
N ARG A 206 -11.41 -12.10 -0.01
CA ARG A 206 -10.82 -10.93 -0.69
C ARG A 206 -10.56 -11.16 -2.17
N LEU A 207 -10.58 -12.40 -2.63
CA LEU A 207 -10.50 -12.73 -4.06
C LEU A 207 -11.70 -12.21 -4.86
N GLN A 208 -12.81 -11.90 -4.21
CA GLN A 208 -14.02 -11.35 -4.83
C GLN A 208 -14.22 -9.85 -4.54
N HIS A 209 -13.18 -9.18 -4.07
CA HIS A 209 -13.25 -7.77 -3.73
C HIS A 209 -13.33 -6.90 -5.00
N ALA A 210 -14.08 -5.77 -4.94
CA ALA A 210 -14.22 -4.86 -6.08
C ALA A 210 -12.90 -4.16 -6.45
N ASN A 211 -12.04 -3.91 -5.46
CA ASN A 211 -10.74 -3.27 -5.69
C ASN A 211 -9.69 -4.30 -6.12
N SER A 212 -9.11 -4.09 -7.30
CA SER A 212 -8.11 -4.96 -7.92
C SER A 212 -6.82 -5.10 -7.09
N ALA A 213 -6.42 -4.05 -6.35
CA ALA A 213 -5.24 -4.10 -5.49
C ALA A 213 -5.45 -5.07 -4.32
N VAL A 214 -6.64 -5.07 -3.70
CA VAL A 214 -6.99 -6.03 -2.64
C VAL A 214 -6.98 -7.46 -3.18
N VAL A 215 -7.55 -7.68 -4.37
CA VAL A 215 -7.54 -9.00 -5.03
C VAL A 215 -6.11 -9.48 -5.25
N MET A 216 -5.25 -8.64 -5.82
CA MET A 216 -3.85 -9.01 -6.10
C MET A 216 -3.05 -9.28 -4.83
N SER A 217 -3.23 -8.48 -3.79
CA SER A 217 -2.58 -8.72 -2.49
C SER A 217 -3.06 -10.02 -1.85
N ALA A 218 -4.36 -10.34 -1.96
CA ALA A 218 -4.91 -11.63 -1.50
C ALA A 218 -4.33 -12.81 -2.28
N VAL A 219 -4.22 -12.69 -3.61
CA VAL A 219 -3.57 -13.72 -4.46
C VAL A 219 -2.12 -13.93 -4.03
N LYS A 220 -1.35 -12.85 -3.78
CA LYS A 220 0.04 -12.90 -3.32
C LYS A 220 0.16 -13.71 -2.02
N VAL A 221 -0.68 -13.41 -1.03
CA VAL A 221 -0.71 -14.11 0.27
C VAL A 221 -1.03 -15.59 0.08
N ILE A 222 -2.09 -15.92 -0.65
CA ILE A 222 -2.53 -17.30 -0.87
C ILE A 222 -1.43 -18.09 -1.59
N LEU A 223 -0.81 -17.55 -2.63
CA LEU A 223 0.26 -18.23 -3.36
C LEU A 223 1.50 -18.46 -2.49
N ARG A 224 1.81 -17.54 -1.58
CA ARG A 224 2.93 -17.68 -0.65
C ARG A 224 2.74 -18.88 0.28
N TYR A 225 1.51 -19.07 0.76
CA TYR A 225 1.21 -20.14 1.73
C TYR A 225 0.82 -21.48 1.10
N LEU A 226 0.53 -21.51 -0.21
CA LEU A 226 0.22 -22.78 -0.89
C LEU A 226 1.33 -23.82 -0.80
N ASP A 227 2.58 -23.41 -0.63
CA ASP A 227 3.73 -24.31 -0.47
C ASP A 227 3.79 -24.91 0.95
N ASP A 228 3.20 -24.22 1.93
CA ASP A 228 3.18 -24.62 3.34
C ASP A 228 1.98 -25.54 3.65
N VAL A 229 0.97 -25.63 2.75
CA VAL A 229 -0.21 -26.50 2.90
C VAL A 229 0.14 -27.95 2.55
N GLY A 230 0.02 -28.84 3.52
CA GLY A 230 0.35 -30.26 3.35
C GLY A 230 -0.68 -31.07 2.56
N ASN A 231 -1.96 -30.62 2.53
CA ASN A 231 -3.05 -31.36 1.91
C ASN A 231 -3.22 -31.03 0.43
N GLN A 232 -2.93 -31.97 -0.44
CA GLN A 232 -3.01 -31.82 -1.90
C GLN A 232 -4.45 -31.54 -2.42
N GLU A 233 -5.49 -32.02 -1.75
CA GLU A 233 -6.88 -31.73 -2.12
C GLU A 233 -7.23 -30.26 -1.83
N VAL A 234 -6.79 -29.74 -0.69
CA VAL A 234 -6.93 -28.34 -0.31
C VAL A 234 -6.20 -27.46 -1.32
N VAL A 235 -4.95 -27.80 -1.66
CA VAL A 235 -4.16 -27.08 -2.68
C VAL A 235 -4.90 -27.03 -4.02
N ARG A 236 -5.44 -28.16 -4.48
CA ARG A 236 -6.23 -28.19 -5.74
C ARG A 236 -7.48 -27.35 -5.67
N SER A 237 -8.20 -27.37 -4.56
CA SER A 237 -9.40 -26.55 -4.35
C SER A 237 -9.09 -25.06 -4.39
N ILE A 238 -8.04 -24.63 -3.69
CA ILE A 238 -7.58 -23.24 -3.66
C ILE A 238 -7.11 -22.79 -5.04
N THR A 239 -6.33 -23.63 -5.74
CA THR A 239 -5.85 -23.36 -7.11
C THR A 239 -7.01 -23.07 -8.07
N LYS A 240 -8.10 -23.85 -7.99
CA LYS A 240 -9.30 -23.60 -8.78
C LYS A 240 -9.99 -22.28 -8.42
N LYS A 241 -9.96 -21.86 -7.15
CA LYS A 241 -10.54 -20.59 -6.71
C LYS A 241 -9.73 -19.37 -7.15
N LEU A 242 -8.45 -19.52 -7.46
CA LEU A 242 -7.57 -18.43 -7.90
C LEU A 242 -7.79 -18.03 -9.37
N SER A 243 -8.18 -18.97 -10.25
CA SER A 243 -8.33 -18.71 -11.68
C SER A 243 -9.38 -17.63 -11.99
N PRO A 244 -10.64 -17.69 -11.50
CA PRO A 244 -11.67 -16.72 -11.87
C PRO A 244 -11.34 -15.27 -11.48
N PRO A 245 -10.82 -14.96 -10.28
CA PRO A 245 -10.40 -13.59 -9.94
C PRO A 245 -9.31 -13.05 -10.87
N LEU A 246 -8.31 -13.86 -11.21
CA LEU A 246 -7.23 -13.46 -12.11
C LEU A 246 -7.76 -13.15 -13.52
N VAL A 247 -8.69 -13.96 -14.02
CA VAL A 247 -9.37 -13.72 -15.31
C VAL A 247 -10.23 -12.45 -15.26
N THR A 248 -10.91 -12.19 -14.15
CA THR A 248 -11.74 -11.00 -13.98
C THR A 248 -10.90 -9.71 -14.03
N LEU A 249 -9.70 -9.71 -13.47
CA LEU A 249 -8.77 -8.57 -13.53
C LEU A 249 -8.37 -8.18 -14.96
N LEU A 250 -8.43 -9.12 -15.92
CA LEU A 250 -8.13 -8.85 -17.33
C LEU A 250 -9.25 -8.09 -18.07
N ASN A 251 -10.38 -7.86 -17.43
CA ASN A 251 -11.48 -7.06 -17.97
C ASN A 251 -11.48 -5.61 -17.43
N SER A 252 -10.47 -5.24 -16.66
CA SER A 252 -10.29 -3.89 -16.11
C SER A 252 -9.67 -2.94 -17.13
N GLU A 253 -9.48 -1.66 -16.73
CA GLU A 253 -8.77 -0.64 -17.51
C GLU A 253 -7.35 -1.12 -17.90
N PRO A 254 -6.81 -0.66 -19.05
CA PRO A 254 -5.54 -1.14 -19.58
C PRO A 254 -4.35 -1.11 -18.61
N GLU A 255 -4.29 -0.10 -17.76
CA GLU A 255 -3.23 0.06 -16.75
C GLU A 255 -3.32 -1.02 -15.67
N ILE A 256 -4.53 -1.27 -15.15
CA ILE A 256 -4.79 -2.33 -14.18
C ILE A 256 -4.54 -3.69 -14.83
N GLN A 257 -5.03 -3.88 -16.07
CA GLN A 257 -4.82 -5.09 -16.85
C GLN A 257 -3.32 -5.37 -17.03
N TYR A 258 -2.51 -4.36 -17.34
CA TYR A 258 -1.06 -4.51 -17.47
C TYR A 258 -0.39 -4.99 -16.18
N VAL A 259 -0.71 -4.36 -15.05
CA VAL A 259 -0.18 -4.76 -13.74
C VAL A 259 -0.62 -6.20 -13.40
N ALA A 260 -1.88 -6.54 -13.66
CA ALA A 260 -2.39 -7.89 -13.46
C ALA A 260 -1.64 -8.92 -14.32
N LEU A 261 -1.42 -8.63 -15.61
CA LEU A 261 -0.70 -9.51 -16.53
C LEU A 261 0.76 -9.73 -16.11
N ARG A 262 1.46 -8.68 -15.64
CA ARG A 262 2.81 -8.81 -15.09
C ARG A 262 2.86 -9.79 -13.92
N ASN A 263 1.91 -9.69 -13.00
CA ASN A 263 1.82 -10.60 -11.87
C ASN A 263 1.41 -12.02 -12.30
N ILE A 264 0.45 -12.14 -13.23
CA ILE A 264 0.03 -13.43 -13.80
C ILE A 264 1.21 -14.12 -14.47
N ASN A 265 2.06 -13.39 -15.17
CA ASN A 265 3.27 -13.92 -15.79
C ASN A 265 4.21 -14.59 -14.76
N LEU A 266 4.40 -13.95 -13.60
CA LEU A 266 5.16 -14.52 -12.49
C LEU A 266 4.48 -15.76 -11.88
N ILE A 267 3.14 -15.74 -11.80
CA ILE A 267 2.35 -16.88 -11.30
C ILE A 267 2.48 -18.08 -12.23
N VAL A 268 2.36 -17.87 -13.53
CA VAL A 268 2.46 -18.92 -14.56
C VAL A 268 3.85 -19.55 -14.57
N LEU A 269 4.91 -18.77 -14.33
CA LEU A 269 6.27 -19.29 -14.19
C LEU A 269 6.42 -20.33 -13.07
N LYS A 270 5.75 -20.09 -11.93
CA LYS A 270 5.83 -20.97 -10.76
C LYS A 270 4.79 -22.09 -10.78
N ARG A 271 3.57 -21.77 -11.25
CA ARG A 271 2.38 -22.65 -11.17
C ARG A 271 1.50 -22.56 -12.43
N PRO A 272 1.95 -23.06 -13.59
CA PRO A 272 1.22 -22.92 -14.85
C PRO A 272 -0.18 -23.55 -14.80
N ARG A 273 -0.38 -24.59 -13.99
CA ARG A 273 -1.66 -25.30 -13.86
C ARG A 273 -2.84 -24.44 -13.40
N ILE A 274 -2.58 -23.27 -12.78
CA ILE A 274 -3.66 -22.37 -12.32
C ILE A 274 -4.47 -21.84 -13.50
N LEU A 275 -3.82 -21.55 -14.63
CA LEU A 275 -4.41 -20.92 -15.82
C LEU A 275 -4.28 -21.75 -17.10
N GLU A 276 -3.86 -23.01 -16.99
CA GLU A 276 -3.66 -23.93 -18.15
C GLU A 276 -4.90 -24.03 -19.03
N HIS A 277 -6.10 -23.99 -18.44
CA HIS A 277 -7.37 -24.12 -19.17
C HIS A 277 -7.95 -22.79 -19.66
N GLU A 278 -7.33 -21.66 -19.27
CA GLU A 278 -7.85 -20.32 -19.51
C GLU A 278 -7.04 -19.56 -20.60
N ILE A 279 -6.34 -20.29 -21.48
CA ILE A 279 -5.45 -19.68 -22.48
C ILE A 279 -6.14 -18.65 -23.38
N LYS A 280 -7.44 -18.85 -23.67
CA LYS A 280 -8.22 -17.97 -24.56
C LYS A 280 -8.42 -16.56 -24.02
N VAL A 281 -8.37 -16.37 -22.68
CA VAL A 281 -8.55 -15.04 -22.07
C VAL A 281 -7.37 -14.12 -22.34
N PHE A 282 -6.21 -14.70 -22.69
CA PHE A 282 -4.99 -13.96 -23.02
C PHE A 282 -4.89 -13.59 -24.50
N PHE A 283 -5.85 -14.01 -25.34
CA PHE A 283 -5.82 -13.64 -26.75
C PHE A 283 -5.90 -12.11 -26.90
N CYS A 284 -5.02 -11.58 -27.75
CA CYS A 284 -4.91 -10.15 -27.98
C CYS A 284 -6.17 -9.62 -28.68
N LYS A 285 -6.77 -8.57 -28.13
CA LYS A 285 -7.86 -7.84 -28.77
C LYS A 285 -7.29 -6.74 -29.68
N TYR A 286 -8.03 -6.33 -30.69
CA TYR A 286 -7.62 -5.27 -31.59
C TYR A 286 -7.27 -3.97 -30.83
N ASN A 287 -8.11 -3.59 -29.90
CA ASN A 287 -8.02 -2.34 -29.11
C ASN A 287 -7.01 -2.41 -27.95
N ASP A 288 -6.40 -3.56 -27.70
CA ASP A 288 -5.42 -3.65 -26.62
C ASP A 288 -4.19 -2.76 -26.93
N PRO A 289 -3.70 -1.95 -25.98
CA PRO A 289 -2.43 -1.25 -26.16
C PRO A 289 -1.25 -2.20 -26.36
N ILE A 290 -0.19 -1.72 -27.00
CA ILE A 290 0.95 -2.58 -27.36
C ILE A 290 1.62 -3.23 -26.12
N TYR A 291 1.72 -2.53 -25.00
CA TYR A 291 2.28 -3.08 -23.77
C TYR A 291 1.42 -4.21 -23.17
N VAL A 292 0.09 -4.13 -23.29
CA VAL A 292 -0.82 -5.21 -22.89
C VAL A 292 -0.71 -6.41 -23.81
N LYS A 293 -0.61 -6.18 -25.13
CA LYS A 293 -0.42 -7.26 -26.13
C LYS A 293 0.84 -8.04 -25.87
N MET A 294 1.95 -7.34 -25.57
CA MET A 294 3.26 -7.99 -25.31
C MET A 294 3.20 -8.92 -24.10
N GLU A 295 2.61 -8.48 -22.98
CA GLU A 295 2.47 -9.31 -21.78
C GLU A 295 1.55 -10.53 -22.03
N LYS A 296 0.44 -10.34 -22.76
CA LYS A 296 -0.45 -11.44 -23.13
C LYS A 296 0.26 -12.49 -23.97
N LEU A 297 1.06 -12.06 -24.96
CA LEU A 297 1.81 -12.98 -25.82
C LEU A 297 2.84 -13.78 -25.02
N GLU A 298 3.54 -13.14 -24.07
CA GLU A 298 4.51 -13.82 -23.22
C GLU A 298 3.83 -14.91 -22.37
N ILE A 299 2.66 -14.64 -21.81
CA ILE A 299 1.88 -15.62 -21.05
C ILE A 299 1.41 -16.76 -21.95
N ILE A 300 0.93 -16.48 -23.17
CA ILE A 300 0.49 -17.49 -24.12
C ILE A 300 1.63 -18.43 -24.44
N ILE A 301 2.84 -17.91 -24.71
CA ILE A 301 4.04 -18.72 -24.99
C ILE A 301 4.34 -19.67 -23.83
N ARG A 302 4.22 -19.20 -22.60
CA ARG A 302 4.49 -20.00 -21.40
C ARG A 302 3.42 -21.08 -21.14
N LEU A 303 2.16 -20.81 -21.49
CA LEU A 303 1.04 -21.74 -21.36
C LEU A 303 0.89 -22.67 -22.56
N ALA A 304 1.66 -22.45 -23.63
CA ALA A 304 1.61 -23.30 -24.83
C ALA A 304 1.98 -24.75 -24.51
N SER A 305 1.18 -25.67 -24.97
CA SER A 305 1.33 -27.12 -24.79
C SER A 305 0.85 -27.86 -26.02
N GLU A 306 1.18 -29.13 -26.16
CA GLU A 306 0.71 -29.95 -27.28
C GLU A 306 -0.82 -29.97 -27.39
N ARG A 307 -1.56 -29.78 -26.29
CA ARG A 307 -3.03 -29.79 -26.25
C ARG A 307 -3.68 -28.52 -26.78
N ASN A 308 -2.96 -27.40 -26.78
CA ASN A 308 -3.51 -26.08 -27.12
C ASN A 308 -2.74 -25.38 -28.25
N VAL A 309 -1.76 -26.05 -28.86
CA VAL A 309 -0.90 -25.50 -29.92
C VAL A 309 -1.69 -24.92 -31.11
N ASP A 310 -2.77 -25.59 -31.56
CA ASP A 310 -3.59 -25.11 -32.67
C ASP A 310 -4.28 -23.78 -32.34
N GLN A 311 -4.74 -23.61 -31.08
CA GLN A 311 -5.37 -22.36 -30.61
C GLN A 311 -4.33 -21.23 -30.52
N VAL A 312 -3.13 -21.54 -30.05
CA VAL A 312 -2.01 -20.61 -29.99
C VAL A 312 -1.60 -20.16 -31.38
N GLN A 313 -1.46 -21.08 -32.33
CA GLN A 313 -1.09 -20.78 -33.71
C GLN A 313 -2.11 -19.86 -34.38
N THR A 314 -3.40 -20.09 -34.17
CA THR A 314 -4.48 -19.23 -34.65
C THR A 314 -4.36 -17.80 -34.08
N CYS A 315 -4.08 -17.66 -32.80
CA CYS A 315 -3.87 -16.36 -32.14
C CYS A 315 -2.67 -15.61 -32.74
N TYR A 316 -1.53 -16.29 -32.95
CA TYR A 316 -0.34 -15.70 -33.54
C TYR A 316 -0.57 -15.25 -34.98
N SER A 317 -1.25 -16.05 -35.79
CA SER A 317 -1.55 -15.70 -37.19
C SER A 317 -2.40 -14.43 -37.26
N PHE A 318 -3.37 -14.28 -36.38
CA PHE A 318 -4.21 -13.08 -36.29
C PHE A 318 -3.39 -11.85 -35.84
N PHE A 319 -2.48 -12.02 -34.88
CA PHE A 319 -1.63 -10.93 -34.38
C PHE A 319 -0.65 -10.45 -35.45
N ILE A 320 0.03 -11.37 -36.15
CA ILE A 320 0.98 -11.02 -37.25
C ILE A 320 0.24 -10.31 -38.37
N GLY A 321 -0.95 -10.74 -38.75
CA GLY A 321 -1.79 -10.08 -39.75
C GLY A 321 -2.15 -8.64 -39.36
N SER A 322 -2.59 -8.42 -38.13
CA SER A 322 -2.89 -7.07 -37.58
C SER A 322 -1.67 -6.18 -37.51
N PHE A 323 -0.51 -6.71 -37.11
CA PHE A 323 0.73 -5.96 -36.99
C PHE A 323 1.27 -5.53 -38.35
N MET A 324 1.20 -6.41 -39.33
CA MET A 324 1.60 -6.10 -40.72
C MET A 324 0.69 -5.04 -41.35
N GLN A 325 -0.60 -5.01 -41.04
CA GLN A 325 -1.50 -3.93 -41.47
C GLN A 325 -1.15 -2.58 -40.86
N CYS A 326 -0.77 -2.53 -39.57
CA CYS A 326 -0.31 -1.29 -38.94
C CYS A 326 1.02 -0.75 -39.47
N LEU A 327 1.88 -1.61 -40.01
CA LEU A 327 3.16 -1.19 -40.63
C LEU A 327 3.00 -0.71 -42.08
N SER A 328 1.88 -1.03 -42.72
CA SER A 328 1.57 -0.67 -44.11
C SER A 328 0.63 0.56 -44.24
N SER A 329 0.15 1.07 -43.12
CA SER A 329 -0.63 2.32 -43.01
C SER A 329 0.21 3.43 -42.37
#